data_2bcb6e0fa5ebac57f572892aca1ee437
#
_entry.id   2bcb6e0fa5ebac57f572892aca1ee437
#
_cell.length_a   1.000
_cell.length_b   1.000
_cell.length_c   1.000
_cell.angle_alpha   90.00
_cell.angle_beta   90.00
_cell.angle_gamma   90.00
#
_symmetry.space_group_name_H-M   'P 1'
#
loop_
_entity.id
_entity.type
_entity.pdbx_description
1 polymer ?
#
loop_
_entity_poly.entity_id
_entity_poly.type
_entity_poly.pdbx_seq_one_letter_code
_entity_poly.pdbx_strand_id
1 'polypeptide(L)'
;MDVRFALTAWAIDRLVETGNMRRRGREKRVAKWDVEQHVHSAGQTGWPDRIHAVLRRHAIRQVGYVPDAGHARLIELCIKDNEIKDVVLASEAEGPGLVLGAALGGERAALLMQSSGVGNCINTFSILKSCAIPCVLLVTMRGEFNDFNPWQVPMGSITEPVLRHCGFQTCRIEREEDVEPLTESACRMAFGGGNMQIAVLLSQRLTDRHKPEGH
;
A
#
# COMPACT_ATOMS: atom_id res chain seq x y z
N MET A 1 35.61 -18.17 5.72
CA MET A 1 34.45 -19.03 6.09
C MET A 1 33.40 -18.13 6.68
N ASP A 2 32.31 -17.92 5.92
CA ASP A 2 31.38 -16.77 6.11
C ASP A 2 30.36 -17.10 7.20
N VAL A 3 30.39 -16.35 8.29
CA VAL A 3 29.58 -16.53 9.50
C VAL A 3 28.06 -16.38 9.21
N ARG A 4 27.69 -15.83 8.08
CA ARG A 4 26.29 -15.62 7.66
C ARG A 4 25.60 -16.90 7.21
N PHE A 5 26.34 -17.89 6.72
CA PHE A 5 25.78 -19.20 6.32
C PHE A 5 25.53 -20.15 7.50
N ALA A 6 26.21 -19.97 8.61
CA ALA A 6 26.07 -20.84 9.78
C ALA A 6 24.77 -20.55 10.58
N LEU A 7 24.27 -19.30 10.59
CA LEU A 7 23.06 -18.93 11.32
C LEU A 7 21.74 -19.37 10.65
N THR A 8 21.73 -19.48 9.33
CA THR A 8 20.55 -19.97 8.58
C THR A 8 20.42 -21.48 8.65
N ALA A 9 21.52 -22.22 8.63
CA ALA A 9 21.51 -23.68 8.78
C ALA A 9 21.07 -24.12 10.18
N TRP A 10 21.50 -23.41 11.24
CA TRP A 10 21.13 -23.70 12.61
C TRP A 10 19.64 -23.45 12.91
N ALA A 11 19.04 -22.45 12.27
CA ALA A 11 17.61 -22.15 12.44
C ALA A 11 16.73 -23.20 11.73
N ILE A 12 17.20 -23.76 10.61
CA ILE A 12 16.47 -24.78 9.85
C ILE A 12 16.54 -26.14 10.55
N ASP A 13 17.69 -26.54 11.10
CA ASP A 13 17.86 -27.83 11.82
C ASP A 13 16.98 -27.90 13.08
N ARG A 14 16.82 -26.81 13.82
CA ARG A 14 15.96 -26.80 15.01
C ARG A 14 14.46 -26.90 14.70
N LEU A 15 14.03 -26.53 13.50
CA LEU A 15 12.65 -26.70 13.05
C LEU A 15 12.34 -28.11 12.58
N VAL A 16 13.36 -28.88 12.21
CA VAL A 16 13.25 -30.30 11.79
C VAL A 16 13.25 -31.25 12.99
N GLU A 17 13.97 -30.94 14.05
CA GLU A 17 14.08 -31.81 15.25
C GLU A 17 12.85 -31.79 16.17
N THR A 18 11.96 -30.78 16.09
CA THR A 18 10.68 -30.78 16.82
C THR A 18 9.57 -31.50 16.08
N GLY A 19 9.88 -32.69 15.54
CA GLY A 19 8.98 -33.55 14.81
C GLY A 19 7.67 -33.87 15.53
N ASN A 20 6.68 -33.00 15.41
CA ASN A 20 5.29 -33.39 15.60
C ASN A 20 4.34 -32.49 14.81
N MET A 21 4.44 -32.52 13.48
CA MET A 21 3.40 -31.95 12.63
C MET A 21 2.56 -33.08 12.03
N ARG A 22 1.54 -33.52 12.80
CA ARG A 22 0.41 -34.25 12.22
C ARG A 22 -0.20 -33.37 11.12
N ARG A 23 -0.27 -33.89 9.90
CA ARG A 23 -1.01 -33.33 8.78
C ARG A 23 -2.49 -33.16 9.19
N ARG A 24 -2.85 -32.01 9.75
CA ARG A 24 -4.21 -31.50 9.77
C ARG A 24 -4.32 -30.46 8.67
N GLY A 25 -5.45 -30.49 7.98
CA GLY A 25 -5.74 -29.75 6.77
C GLY A 25 -5.24 -28.32 6.80
N ARG A 26 -4.73 -27.89 5.68
CA ARG A 26 -4.21 -26.54 5.42
C ARG A 26 -5.37 -25.57 5.35
N GLU A 27 -6.02 -25.30 6.48
CA GLU A 27 -6.74 -24.05 6.64
C GLU A 27 -5.70 -22.94 6.75
N LYS A 28 -5.72 -22.06 5.77
CA LYS A 28 -4.94 -20.83 5.77
C LYS A 28 -5.31 -20.00 7.00
N ARG A 29 -4.62 -20.19 8.12
CA ARG A 29 -4.52 -19.16 9.15
C ARG A 29 -3.54 -18.10 8.64
N VAL A 30 -4.00 -17.30 7.71
CA VAL A 30 -3.58 -15.90 7.69
C VAL A 30 -4.00 -15.39 9.07
N ALA A 31 -3.06 -14.90 9.87
CA ALA A 31 -3.40 -14.22 11.10
C ALA A 31 -4.49 -13.22 10.71
N LYS A 32 -5.72 -13.43 11.20
CA LYS A 32 -6.80 -12.47 11.03
C LYS A 32 -6.29 -11.21 11.72
N TRP A 33 -5.73 -10.30 10.92
CA TRP A 33 -5.57 -8.93 11.34
C TRP A 33 -6.98 -8.46 11.62
N ASP A 34 -7.24 -8.11 12.89
CA ASP A 34 -8.59 -7.87 13.37
C ASP A 34 -9.09 -6.54 12.82
N VAL A 35 -9.62 -6.58 11.59
CA VAL A 35 -10.18 -5.43 10.87
C VAL A 35 -11.36 -4.85 11.65
N GLU A 36 -12.03 -5.66 12.50
CA GLU A 36 -13.22 -5.24 13.24
C GLU A 36 -12.96 -4.16 14.30
N GLN A 37 -11.73 -4.03 14.79
CA GLN A 37 -11.38 -2.98 15.77
C GLN A 37 -11.21 -1.58 15.18
N HIS A 38 -11.24 -1.43 13.84
CA HIS A 38 -11.01 -0.16 13.14
C HIS A 38 -12.20 0.27 12.29
N VAL A 39 -13.38 -0.36 12.43
CA VAL A 39 -14.57 -0.05 11.66
C VAL A 39 -15.25 1.20 12.23
N HIS A 40 -15.23 2.26 11.45
CA HIS A 40 -16.00 3.48 11.73
C HIS A 40 -17.50 3.26 11.50
N SER A 41 -18.30 4.01 12.27
CA SER A 41 -19.75 4.06 12.24
C SER A 41 -20.31 4.05 10.81
N ALA A 42 -21.18 3.09 10.53
CA ALA A 42 -21.96 3.02 9.30
C ALA A 42 -22.78 4.31 9.13
N GLY A 43 -22.44 5.13 8.13
CA GLY A 43 -23.25 6.31 7.78
C GLY A 43 -22.55 7.48 7.09
N GLN A 44 -21.24 7.64 7.20
CA GLN A 44 -20.51 8.69 6.48
C GLN A 44 -19.50 8.10 5.51
N THR A 45 -19.63 8.45 4.23
CA THR A 45 -18.64 8.15 3.19
C THR A 45 -17.40 9.00 3.45
N GLY A 46 -16.36 8.38 4.04
CA GLY A 46 -15.07 9.02 4.30
C GLY A 46 -14.15 8.96 3.07
N TRP A 47 -12.95 9.51 3.22
CA TRP A 47 -11.94 9.51 2.16
C TRP A 47 -11.64 8.11 1.57
N PRO A 48 -11.65 6.99 2.34
CA PRO A 48 -11.39 5.67 1.76
C PRO A 48 -12.48 5.21 0.79
N ASP A 49 -13.75 5.48 1.13
CA ASP A 49 -14.89 5.12 0.30
C ASP A 49 -14.89 5.90 -1.03
N ARG A 50 -14.48 7.19 -0.99
CA ARG A 50 -14.33 8.01 -2.20
C ARG A 50 -13.19 7.52 -3.08
N ILE A 51 -12.03 7.20 -2.51
CA ILE A 51 -10.90 6.62 -3.26
C ILE A 51 -11.33 5.30 -3.90
N HIS A 52 -11.96 4.38 -3.15
CA HIS A 52 -12.44 3.12 -3.68
C HIS A 52 -13.37 3.32 -4.89
N ALA A 53 -14.33 4.25 -4.79
CA ALA A 53 -15.22 4.57 -5.90
C ALA A 53 -14.46 5.06 -7.15
N VAL A 54 -13.39 5.87 -6.97
CA VAL A 54 -12.53 6.30 -8.08
C VAL A 54 -11.77 5.12 -8.69
N LEU A 55 -11.16 4.27 -7.87
CA LEU A 55 -10.45 3.08 -8.36
C LEU A 55 -11.37 2.20 -9.23
N ARG A 56 -12.61 2.02 -8.80
CA ARG A 56 -13.64 1.29 -9.58
C ARG A 56 -13.93 1.95 -10.92
N ARG A 57 -14.19 3.27 -10.95
CA ARG A 57 -14.46 4.01 -12.19
C ARG A 57 -13.34 3.92 -13.20
N HIS A 58 -12.10 3.84 -12.73
CA HIS A 58 -10.91 3.70 -13.57
C HIS A 58 -10.52 2.26 -13.90
N ALA A 59 -11.39 1.30 -13.58
CA ALA A 59 -11.17 -0.12 -13.85
C ALA A 59 -9.83 -0.63 -13.27
N ILE A 60 -9.47 -0.18 -12.06
CA ILE A 60 -8.38 -0.79 -11.31
C ILE A 60 -8.84 -2.18 -10.90
N ARG A 61 -8.12 -3.21 -11.34
CA ARG A 61 -8.46 -4.63 -11.12
C ARG A 61 -7.59 -5.31 -10.09
N GLN A 62 -6.43 -4.75 -9.80
CA GLN A 62 -5.53 -5.29 -8.78
C GLN A 62 -5.08 -4.19 -7.83
N VAL A 63 -5.10 -4.49 -6.54
CA VAL A 63 -4.60 -3.60 -5.49
C VAL A 63 -3.62 -4.36 -4.63
N GLY A 64 -2.33 -3.97 -4.70
CA GLY A 64 -1.27 -4.53 -3.89
C GLY A 64 -1.03 -3.70 -2.63
N TYR A 65 -0.85 -4.36 -1.48
CA TYR A 65 -0.61 -3.67 -0.22
C TYR A 65 0.14 -4.54 0.81
N VAL A 66 0.89 -3.88 1.69
CA VAL A 66 1.26 -4.43 3.00
C VAL A 66 0.20 -3.94 3.99
N PRO A 67 -0.34 -4.80 4.86
CA PRO A 67 -1.35 -4.39 5.84
C PRO A 67 -0.91 -3.18 6.67
N ASP A 68 -1.68 -2.10 6.60
CA ASP A 68 -1.41 -0.83 7.28
C ASP A 68 -2.68 -0.23 7.87
N ALA A 69 -2.59 0.27 9.10
CA ALA A 69 -3.73 0.87 9.81
C ALA A 69 -4.26 2.13 9.10
N GLY A 70 -3.39 2.90 8.43
CA GLY A 70 -3.79 4.08 7.67
C GLY A 70 -4.70 3.76 6.50
N HIS A 71 -4.50 2.61 5.85
CA HIS A 71 -5.31 2.13 4.74
C HIS A 71 -6.39 1.12 5.12
N ALA A 72 -6.57 0.79 6.42
CA ALA A 72 -7.42 -0.31 6.86
C ALA A 72 -8.80 -0.34 6.19
N ARG A 73 -9.52 0.79 6.18
CA ARG A 73 -10.85 0.88 5.57
C ARG A 73 -10.82 0.71 4.06
N LEU A 74 -9.82 1.29 3.37
CA LEU A 74 -9.69 1.13 1.91
C LEU A 74 -9.36 -0.31 1.54
N ILE A 75 -8.48 -0.97 2.30
CA ILE A 75 -8.16 -2.39 2.14
C ILE A 75 -9.42 -3.24 2.33
N GLU A 76 -10.21 -2.99 3.38
CA GLU A 76 -11.48 -3.69 3.63
C GLU A 76 -12.44 -3.57 2.45
N LEU A 77 -12.57 -2.37 1.88
CA LEU A 77 -13.41 -2.14 0.71
C LEU A 77 -12.92 -2.92 -0.51
N CYS A 78 -11.61 -2.96 -0.74
CA CYS A 78 -11.02 -3.75 -1.84
C CYS A 78 -11.22 -5.25 -1.65
N ILE A 79 -11.08 -5.78 -0.41
CA ILE A 79 -11.30 -7.20 -0.10
C ILE A 79 -12.77 -7.62 -0.36
N LYS A 80 -13.72 -6.72 -0.07
CA LYS A 80 -15.15 -6.99 -0.25
C LYS A 80 -15.63 -6.81 -1.70
N ASP A 81 -14.80 -6.25 -2.55
CA ASP A 81 -15.14 -5.95 -3.94
C ASP A 81 -14.73 -7.10 -4.87
N ASN A 82 -15.71 -7.81 -5.44
CA ASN A 82 -15.47 -8.93 -6.35
C ASN A 82 -14.80 -8.53 -7.69
N GLU A 83 -14.71 -7.24 -8.00
CA GLU A 83 -14.10 -6.73 -9.22
C GLU A 83 -12.64 -6.29 -9.01
N ILE A 84 -12.18 -6.24 -7.77
CA ILE A 84 -10.81 -5.90 -7.39
C ILE A 84 -10.17 -7.13 -6.76
N LYS A 85 -9.06 -7.57 -7.33
CA LYS A 85 -8.20 -8.58 -6.71
C LYS A 85 -7.28 -7.89 -5.72
N ASP A 86 -7.52 -8.09 -4.45
CA ASP A 86 -6.63 -7.68 -3.39
C ASP A 86 -5.42 -8.62 -3.29
N VAL A 87 -4.22 -8.07 -3.19
CA VAL A 87 -2.97 -8.84 -3.10
C VAL A 87 -2.16 -8.37 -1.90
N VAL A 88 -2.07 -9.22 -0.89
CA VAL A 88 -1.22 -8.99 0.27
C VAL A 88 0.23 -9.26 -0.10
N LEU A 89 1.09 -8.26 0.09
CA LEU A 89 2.52 -8.32 -0.18
C LEU A 89 3.28 -8.67 1.10
N ALA A 90 4.36 -9.41 0.99
CA ALA A 90 5.27 -9.67 2.10
C ALA A 90 6.19 -8.45 2.37
N SER A 91 6.43 -7.64 1.34
CA SER A 91 7.16 -6.37 1.42
C SER A 91 6.65 -5.44 0.32
N GLU A 92 6.65 -4.13 0.59
CA GLU A 92 6.29 -3.11 -0.40
C GLU A 92 7.16 -3.19 -1.66
N ALA A 93 8.40 -3.66 -1.53
CA ALA A 93 9.33 -3.86 -2.65
C ALA A 93 8.80 -4.81 -3.75
N GLU A 94 7.83 -5.68 -3.43
CA GLU A 94 7.17 -6.56 -4.41
C GLU A 94 6.14 -5.81 -5.25
N GLY A 95 5.62 -4.70 -4.73
CA GLY A 95 4.53 -3.94 -5.36
C GLY A 95 4.81 -3.50 -6.80
N PRO A 96 5.97 -2.90 -7.13
CA PRO A 96 6.29 -2.55 -8.51
C PRO A 96 6.28 -3.74 -9.47
N GLY A 97 6.68 -4.93 -9.01
CA GLY A 97 6.58 -6.17 -9.79
C GLY A 97 5.14 -6.61 -10.04
N LEU A 98 4.26 -6.46 -9.05
CA LEU A 98 2.82 -6.70 -9.21
C LEU A 98 2.22 -5.77 -10.28
N VAL A 99 2.51 -4.47 -10.20
CA VAL A 99 2.01 -3.47 -11.16
C VAL A 99 2.49 -3.77 -12.57
N LEU A 100 3.78 -4.13 -12.73
CA LEU A 100 4.33 -4.55 -14.01
C LEU A 100 3.58 -5.77 -14.56
N GLY A 101 3.39 -6.80 -13.72
CA GLY A 101 2.68 -8.03 -14.10
C GLY A 101 1.24 -7.77 -14.53
N ALA A 102 0.51 -6.92 -13.79
CA ALA A 102 -0.85 -6.51 -14.14
C ALA A 102 -0.88 -5.80 -15.51
N ALA A 103 0.03 -4.84 -15.73
CA ALA A 103 0.11 -4.10 -16.99
C ALA A 103 0.43 -5.02 -18.19
N LEU A 104 1.33 -5.98 -18.03
CA LEU A 104 1.62 -7.00 -19.05
C LEU A 104 0.43 -7.91 -19.32
N GLY A 105 -0.41 -8.15 -18.30
CA GLY A 105 -1.69 -8.86 -18.44
C GLY A 105 -2.84 -8.02 -18.98
N GLY A 106 -2.61 -6.74 -19.31
CA GLY A 106 -3.64 -5.82 -19.81
C GLY A 106 -4.55 -5.26 -18.71
N GLU A 107 -4.18 -5.39 -17.43
CA GLU A 107 -4.95 -4.89 -16.30
C GLU A 107 -4.31 -3.65 -15.69
N ARG A 108 -5.13 -2.87 -14.98
CA ARG A 108 -4.67 -1.71 -14.20
C ARG A 108 -4.53 -2.09 -12.74
N ALA A 109 -3.43 -1.66 -12.14
CA ALA A 109 -3.16 -1.88 -10.72
C ALA A 109 -2.86 -0.59 -9.99
N ALA A 110 -3.14 -0.60 -8.68
CA ALA A 110 -2.73 0.42 -7.73
C ALA A 110 -1.97 -0.21 -6.56
N LEU A 111 -1.14 0.59 -5.89
CA LEU A 111 -0.42 0.18 -4.69
C LEU A 111 -0.85 1.04 -3.50
N LEU A 112 -1.05 0.41 -2.36
CA LEU A 112 -1.27 1.08 -1.08
C LEU A 112 -0.06 0.83 -0.19
N MET A 113 0.51 1.88 0.38
CA MET A 113 1.61 1.74 1.34
C MET A 113 1.70 2.95 2.26
N GLN A 114 2.37 2.76 3.37
CA GLN A 114 2.74 3.83 4.27
C GLN A 114 3.99 4.55 3.73
N SER A 115 4.25 5.78 4.14
CA SER A 115 5.47 6.52 3.74
C SER A 115 6.77 5.76 4.02
N SER A 116 6.84 4.98 5.10
CA SER A 116 7.99 4.10 5.38
C SER A 116 8.18 3.01 4.31
N GLY A 117 7.09 2.49 3.76
CA GLY A 117 7.11 1.49 2.69
C GLY A 117 7.70 2.02 1.38
N VAL A 118 7.59 3.32 1.12
CA VAL A 118 8.24 3.97 -0.04
C VAL A 118 9.75 3.75 -0.01
N GLY A 119 10.36 3.81 1.19
CA GLY A 119 11.78 3.54 1.36
C GLY A 119 12.21 2.15 0.89
N ASN A 120 11.36 1.14 1.07
CA ASN A 120 11.62 -0.24 0.65
C ASN A 120 11.56 -0.41 -0.89
N CYS A 121 10.93 0.54 -1.60
CA CYS A 121 10.67 0.44 -3.03
C CYS A 121 11.63 1.25 -3.90
N ILE A 122 12.53 2.05 -3.34
CA ILE A 122 13.35 3.03 -4.11
C ILE A 122 14.01 2.38 -5.32
N ASN A 123 14.67 1.23 -5.12
CA ASN A 123 15.31 0.52 -6.23
C ASN A 123 14.28 -0.11 -7.19
N THR A 124 13.21 -0.70 -6.68
CA THR A 124 12.25 -1.44 -7.49
C THR A 124 11.33 -0.52 -8.30
N PHE A 125 11.13 0.73 -7.89
CA PHE A 125 10.41 1.73 -8.69
C PHE A 125 11.08 1.98 -10.06
N SER A 126 12.38 1.73 -10.19
CA SER A 126 13.09 1.88 -11.45
C SER A 126 12.48 1.05 -12.58
N ILE A 127 11.89 -0.12 -12.28
CA ILE A 127 11.25 -0.98 -13.29
C ILE A 127 10.03 -0.30 -13.91
N LEU A 128 9.22 0.40 -13.10
CA LEU A 128 8.04 1.11 -13.60
C LEU A 128 8.45 2.25 -14.52
N LYS A 129 9.50 2.98 -14.16
CA LYS A 129 10.02 4.09 -14.96
C LYS A 129 10.64 3.60 -16.26
N SER A 130 11.51 2.58 -16.18
CA SER A 130 12.23 2.05 -17.34
C SER A 130 11.32 1.38 -18.37
N CYS A 131 10.24 0.74 -17.90
CA CYS A 131 9.27 0.07 -18.76
C CYS A 131 8.08 0.97 -19.13
N ALA A 132 8.06 2.24 -18.71
CA ALA A 132 6.94 3.18 -18.92
C ALA A 132 5.59 2.59 -18.45
N ILE A 133 5.56 1.93 -17.31
CA ILE A 133 4.38 1.29 -16.74
C ILE A 133 3.56 2.31 -15.96
N PRO A 134 2.26 2.52 -16.29
CA PRO A 134 1.40 3.39 -15.50
C PRO A 134 1.16 2.82 -14.11
N CYS A 135 1.17 3.70 -13.10
CA CYS A 135 0.94 3.30 -11.72
C CYS A 135 0.26 4.43 -10.94
N VAL A 136 -0.73 4.08 -10.14
CA VAL A 136 -1.24 4.93 -9.05
C VAL A 136 -0.78 4.34 -7.73
N LEU A 137 -0.01 5.14 -6.99
CA LEU A 137 0.48 4.82 -5.67
C LEU A 137 -0.23 5.70 -4.65
N LEU A 138 -0.94 5.09 -3.71
CA LEU A 138 -1.62 5.77 -2.60
C LEU A 138 -0.76 5.63 -1.35
N VAL A 139 -0.27 6.73 -0.82
CA VAL A 139 0.66 6.74 0.31
C VAL A 139 0.03 7.42 1.52
N THR A 140 -0.22 6.68 2.59
CA THR A 140 -0.55 7.26 3.90
C THR A 140 0.71 7.85 4.52
N MET A 141 0.73 9.15 4.71
CA MET A 141 1.89 9.84 5.25
C MET A 141 2.00 9.64 6.75
N ARG A 142 3.23 9.43 7.22
CA ARG A 142 3.64 9.38 8.61
C ARG A 142 4.78 10.36 8.85
N GLY A 143 5.07 10.63 10.12
CA GLY A 143 6.19 11.48 10.50
C GLY A 143 6.03 12.95 10.10
N GLU A 144 4.80 13.40 9.89
CA GLU A 144 4.50 14.79 9.54
C GLU A 144 4.18 15.57 10.81
N PHE A 145 2.92 15.69 11.10
CA PHE A 145 2.45 16.51 12.19
C PHE A 145 1.85 15.62 13.27
N ASN A 146 2.39 15.74 14.49
CA ASN A 146 1.86 15.02 15.65
C ASN A 146 1.98 13.49 15.61
N ASP A 147 2.96 12.95 14.89
CA ASP A 147 3.20 11.51 14.89
C ASP A 147 3.76 11.06 16.25
N PHE A 148 3.13 10.06 16.84
CA PHE A 148 3.57 9.49 18.12
C PHE A 148 4.86 8.66 18.00
N ASN A 149 5.26 8.30 16.76
CA ASN A 149 6.46 7.53 16.48
C ASN A 149 7.55 8.41 15.85
N PRO A 150 8.49 8.98 16.63
CA PRO A 150 9.48 9.92 16.10
C PRO A 150 10.40 9.33 15.02
N TRP A 151 10.60 8.01 14.98
CA TRP A 151 11.38 7.37 13.90
C TRP A 151 10.70 7.38 12.53
N GLN A 152 9.42 7.75 12.46
CA GLN A 152 8.73 7.94 11.17
C GLN A 152 9.09 9.28 10.52
N VAL A 153 9.54 10.26 11.30
CA VAL A 153 9.83 11.62 10.84
C VAL A 153 10.89 11.66 9.71
N PRO A 154 12.03 10.96 9.81
CA PRO A 154 13.03 11.00 8.74
C PRO A 154 12.46 10.53 7.39
N MET A 155 11.75 9.40 7.37
CA MET A 155 11.19 8.89 6.12
C MET A 155 10.01 9.75 5.65
N GLY A 156 9.15 10.20 6.57
CA GLY A 156 8.03 11.09 6.24
C GLY A 156 8.48 12.36 5.53
N SER A 157 9.56 13.00 6.03
CA SER A 157 10.08 14.25 5.47
C SER A 157 10.70 14.11 4.07
N ILE A 158 11.20 12.91 3.72
CA ILE A 158 11.86 12.66 2.43
C ILE A 158 11.00 11.89 1.43
N THR A 159 9.85 11.39 1.83
CA THR A 159 8.97 10.55 0.98
C THR A 159 8.65 11.22 -0.35
N GLU A 160 8.18 12.45 -0.33
CA GLU A 160 7.84 13.17 -1.57
C GLU A 160 9.05 13.46 -2.45
N PRO A 161 10.16 14.01 -1.95
CA PRO A 161 11.40 14.15 -2.72
C PRO A 161 11.89 12.85 -3.35
N VAL A 162 11.88 11.74 -2.58
CA VAL A 162 12.31 10.42 -3.07
C VAL A 162 11.42 9.96 -4.22
N LEU A 163 10.10 10.03 -4.09
CA LEU A 163 9.16 9.66 -5.15
C LEU A 163 9.39 10.46 -6.42
N ARG A 164 9.61 11.78 -6.31
CA ARG A 164 9.92 12.65 -7.45
C ARG A 164 11.22 12.24 -8.12
N HIS A 165 12.26 11.91 -7.37
CA HIS A 165 13.52 11.39 -7.91
C HIS A 165 13.37 10.01 -8.58
N CYS A 166 12.46 9.17 -8.08
CA CYS A 166 12.11 7.90 -8.71
C CYS A 166 11.23 8.07 -9.98
N GLY A 167 10.87 9.31 -10.34
CA GLY A 167 10.12 9.62 -11.56
C GLY A 167 8.61 9.69 -11.40
N PHE A 168 8.10 9.64 -10.17
CA PHE A 168 6.68 9.88 -9.90
C PHE A 168 6.34 11.36 -9.98
N GLN A 169 5.16 11.66 -10.51
CA GLN A 169 4.50 12.91 -10.19
C GLN A 169 3.73 12.73 -8.88
N THR A 170 3.78 13.75 -8.03
CA THR A 170 3.16 13.69 -6.70
C THR A 170 2.00 14.69 -6.63
N CYS A 171 0.90 14.29 -6.02
CA CYS A 171 -0.13 15.19 -5.54
C CYS A 171 -0.42 14.87 -4.07
N ARG A 172 -0.80 15.92 -3.31
CA ARG A 172 -1.02 15.82 -1.88
C ARG A 172 -2.46 16.14 -1.55
N ILE A 173 -3.07 15.32 -0.71
CA ILE A 173 -4.43 15.47 -0.23
C ILE A 173 -4.39 15.73 1.27
N GLU A 174 -4.92 16.87 1.70
CA GLU A 174 -4.99 17.29 3.09
C GLU A 174 -6.43 17.43 3.59
N ARG A 175 -7.41 17.53 2.67
CA ARG A 175 -8.82 17.80 2.96
C ARG A 175 -9.73 16.81 2.25
N GLU A 176 -10.86 16.51 2.87
CA GLU A 176 -11.85 15.57 2.35
C GLU A 176 -12.40 15.97 0.97
N GLU A 177 -12.61 17.27 0.74
CA GLU A 177 -13.14 17.76 -0.53
C GLU A 177 -12.20 17.54 -1.71
N ASP A 178 -10.89 17.44 -1.45
CA ASP A 178 -9.86 17.24 -2.47
C ASP A 178 -9.65 15.75 -2.83
N VAL A 179 -10.20 14.82 -2.04
CA VAL A 179 -9.94 13.37 -2.20
C VAL A 179 -10.38 12.86 -3.57
N GLU A 180 -11.65 13.06 -3.91
CA GLU A 180 -12.19 12.54 -5.16
C GLU A 180 -11.57 13.23 -6.37
N PRO A 181 -11.54 14.57 -6.50
CA PRO A 181 -11.02 15.24 -7.68
C PRO A 181 -9.52 14.98 -7.92
N LEU A 182 -8.70 14.94 -6.87
CA LEU A 182 -7.27 14.67 -7.04
C LEU A 182 -6.98 13.20 -7.35
N THR A 183 -7.70 12.26 -6.73
CA THR A 183 -7.55 10.82 -7.06
C THR A 183 -8.02 10.55 -8.49
N GLU A 184 -9.13 11.15 -8.92
CA GLU A 184 -9.64 11.08 -10.29
C GLU A 184 -8.61 11.61 -11.30
N SER A 185 -7.99 12.76 -10.98
CA SER A 185 -6.93 13.34 -11.82
C SER A 185 -5.71 12.42 -11.89
N ALA A 186 -5.28 11.85 -10.75
CA ALA A 186 -4.17 10.90 -10.70
C ALA A 186 -4.40 9.67 -11.58
N CYS A 187 -5.59 9.08 -11.52
CA CYS A 187 -5.95 7.94 -12.36
C CYS A 187 -5.98 8.31 -13.86
N ARG A 188 -6.55 9.47 -14.20
CA ARG A 188 -6.55 9.95 -15.60
C ARG A 188 -5.13 10.19 -16.12
N MET A 189 -4.27 10.81 -15.34
CA MET A 189 -2.88 11.04 -15.72
C MET A 189 -2.10 9.73 -15.89
N ALA A 190 -2.28 8.78 -14.98
CA ALA A 190 -1.60 7.49 -15.06
C ALA A 190 -2.06 6.68 -16.28
N PHE A 191 -3.37 6.53 -16.46
CA PHE A 191 -3.95 5.56 -17.42
C PHE A 191 -4.54 6.19 -18.69
N GLY A 192 -4.47 7.50 -18.84
CA GLY A 192 -5.01 8.24 -20.00
C GLY A 192 -4.09 8.27 -21.23
N GLY A 193 -3.11 7.37 -21.32
CA GLY A 193 -2.20 7.26 -22.46
C GLY A 193 -0.81 7.88 -22.24
N GLY A 194 -0.59 8.57 -21.11
CA GLY A 194 0.72 9.12 -20.75
C GLY A 194 1.67 8.12 -20.09
N ASN A 195 1.18 6.95 -19.69
CA ASN A 195 1.93 5.92 -18.97
C ASN A 195 2.73 6.48 -17.78
N MET A 196 2.08 7.32 -16.96
CA MET A 196 2.73 8.04 -15.90
C MET A 196 2.67 7.26 -14.58
N GLN A 197 3.66 7.48 -13.73
CA GLN A 197 3.67 7.04 -12.35
C GLN A 197 3.21 8.21 -11.48
N ILE A 198 2.06 8.07 -10.82
CA ILE A 198 1.47 9.11 -9.97
C ILE A 198 1.41 8.62 -8.54
N ALA A 199 1.94 9.40 -7.60
CA ALA A 199 1.81 9.15 -6.18
C ALA A 199 0.87 10.17 -5.54
N VAL A 200 -0.17 9.66 -4.89
CA VAL A 200 -1.13 10.44 -4.11
C VAL A 200 -0.74 10.34 -2.64
N LEU A 201 -0.32 11.44 -2.06
CA LEU A 201 0.11 11.52 -0.67
C LEU A 201 -1.06 11.92 0.22
N LEU A 202 -1.53 11.00 1.04
CA LEU A 202 -2.62 11.21 1.99
C LEU A 202 -2.03 11.74 3.30
N SER A 203 -2.19 13.02 3.56
CA SER A 203 -1.65 13.68 4.75
C SER A 203 -2.18 13.06 6.04
N GLN A 204 -1.36 13.06 7.11
CA GLN A 204 -1.83 12.68 8.44
C GLN A 204 -3.01 13.54 8.91
N ARG A 205 -3.11 14.79 8.47
CA ARG A 205 -4.29 15.64 8.77
C ARG A 205 -5.60 15.05 8.25
N LEU A 206 -5.55 14.33 7.12
CA LEU A 206 -6.70 13.65 6.56
C LEU A 206 -6.94 12.30 7.28
N THR A 207 -5.89 11.52 7.49
CA THR A 207 -5.99 10.15 8.02
C THR A 207 -6.25 10.11 9.52
N ASP A 208 -5.72 11.06 10.30
CA ASP A 208 -5.87 11.11 11.76
C ASP A 208 -7.24 11.62 12.22
N ARG A 209 -7.96 12.36 11.36
CA ARG A 209 -9.33 12.84 11.68
C ARG A 209 -10.33 11.71 11.91
N HIS A 210 -9.99 10.51 11.51
CA HIS A 210 -10.85 9.32 11.62
C HIS A 210 -10.42 8.37 12.74
N LYS A 211 -9.45 8.73 13.58
CA LYS A 211 -9.18 7.98 14.80
C LYS A 211 -10.24 8.34 15.85
N PRO A 212 -10.90 7.35 16.48
CA PRO A 212 -11.78 7.66 17.60
C PRO A 212 -10.98 8.39 18.70
N GLU A 213 -11.53 9.48 19.23
CA GLU A 213 -11.00 10.15 20.41
C GLU A 213 -11.10 9.17 21.58
N GLY A 214 -9.98 8.57 21.94
CA GLY A 214 -9.95 7.62 23.06
C GLY A 214 -8.65 6.83 23.11
N HIS A 215 -7.60 7.46 23.56
CA HIS A 215 -6.56 6.90 24.44
C HIS A 215 -5.81 8.07 25.07
#